data_3da7846da993d936134e9f5435a4a020
#
_entry.id   3da7846da993d936134e9f5435a4a020
#
_cell.length_a   1.000
_cell.length_b   1.000
_cell.length_c   1.000
_cell.angle_alpha   90.00
_cell.angle_beta   90.00
_cell.angle_gamma   90.00
#
_symmetry.space_group_name_H-M   'P 1'
#
loop_
_entity.id
_entity.type
_entity.pdbx_description
1 polymer ?
#
loop_
_entity_poly.entity_id
_entity_poly.type
_entity_poly.pdbx_seq_one_letter_code
_entity_poly.pdbx_strand_id
1 'polypeptide(L)'
;DTFLNNLAVFCKYGDQPFAVSSGLGILSVAEEARKKGIKVLLSGDGADECFGGYSWYYHLDKLDEDSGTANEYQNISFQNFGLSLTERLEALYSLSPQVRAWAWHYYASENEKESLFSPDFRQKVSSSMRFFYNYQSSNNWSPEDFIKQDRMFYFPNEMLRKVDRMTMAYSVEGRSPFAASSVLSHANKLRYNHL
;
A
#
# COMPACT_ATOMS: atom_id res chain seq x y z
N ASP A 1 23.45 4.92 -12.85
CA ASP A 1 22.86 4.77 -14.18
C ASP A 1 21.84 3.64 -14.28
N THR A 2 22.04 2.49 -13.63
CA THR A 2 21.11 1.35 -13.65
C THR A 2 19.70 1.73 -13.15
N PHE A 3 19.59 2.56 -12.14
CA PHE A 3 18.31 3.01 -11.59
C PHE A 3 17.49 3.81 -12.61
N LEU A 4 18.12 4.76 -13.31
CA LEU A 4 17.44 5.57 -14.33
C LEU A 4 17.04 4.73 -15.55
N ASN A 5 17.86 3.76 -15.95
CA ASN A 5 17.54 2.83 -17.03
C ASN A 5 16.31 1.98 -16.66
N ASN A 6 16.24 1.53 -15.41
CA ASN A 6 15.10 0.76 -14.93
C ASN A 6 13.81 1.58 -14.80
N LEU A 7 13.88 2.90 -14.68
CA LEU A 7 12.69 3.74 -14.60
C LEU A 7 11.82 3.66 -15.87
N ALA A 8 12.43 3.65 -17.05
CA ALA A 8 11.70 3.50 -18.32
C ALA A 8 11.00 2.14 -18.42
N VAL A 9 11.68 1.07 -17.97
CA VAL A 9 11.13 -0.28 -17.91
C VAL A 9 10.00 -0.34 -16.89
N PHE A 10 10.20 0.24 -15.70
CA PHE A 10 9.20 0.34 -14.65
C PHE A 10 7.89 1.01 -15.14
N CYS A 11 8.03 2.17 -15.79
CA CYS A 11 6.86 2.88 -16.34
C CYS A 11 6.15 2.06 -17.44
N LYS A 12 6.91 1.39 -18.29
CA LYS A 12 6.35 0.58 -19.37
C LYS A 12 5.55 -0.62 -18.86
N TYR A 13 6.08 -1.34 -17.87
CA TYR A 13 5.47 -2.56 -17.35
C TYR A 13 4.51 -2.34 -16.17
N GLY A 14 4.53 -1.16 -15.56
CA GLY A 14 3.56 -0.77 -14.53
C GLY A 14 2.12 -0.74 -15.01
N ASP A 15 1.91 -0.53 -16.32
CA ASP A 15 0.61 -0.56 -17.02
C ASP A 15 -0.33 0.62 -16.69
N GLN A 16 -0.17 1.23 -15.55
CA GLN A 16 -0.85 2.44 -15.08
C GLN A 16 0.09 3.23 -14.17
N PRO A 17 -0.25 4.47 -13.77
CA PRO A 17 0.51 5.19 -12.77
C PRO A 17 0.71 4.32 -11.52
N PHE A 18 1.96 4.01 -11.21
CA PHE A 18 2.34 3.07 -10.16
C PHE A 18 3.55 3.63 -9.42
N ALA A 19 3.40 3.89 -8.12
CA ALA A 19 4.37 4.67 -7.35
C ALA A 19 5.22 3.84 -6.35
N VAL A 20 5.14 2.51 -6.40
CA VAL A 20 5.87 1.63 -5.46
C VAL A 20 7.34 1.55 -5.85
N SER A 21 8.17 2.45 -5.31
CA SER A 21 9.58 2.61 -5.64
C SER A 21 10.43 1.34 -5.48
N SER A 22 10.08 0.46 -4.53
CA SER A 22 10.74 -0.84 -4.35
C SER A 22 10.65 -1.77 -5.57
N GLY A 23 9.72 -1.50 -6.49
CA GLY A 23 9.64 -2.20 -7.77
C GLY A 23 10.88 -2.04 -8.65
N LEU A 24 11.61 -0.92 -8.53
CA LEU A 24 12.89 -0.73 -9.24
C LEU A 24 13.96 -1.71 -8.76
N GLY A 25 13.97 -2.02 -7.46
CA GLY A 25 14.84 -3.07 -6.91
C GLY A 25 14.48 -4.45 -7.44
N ILE A 26 13.17 -4.76 -7.52
CA ILE A 26 12.69 -6.04 -8.06
C ILE A 26 13.07 -6.19 -9.54
N LEU A 27 12.97 -5.12 -10.34
CA LEU A 27 13.45 -5.13 -11.73
C LEU A 27 14.91 -5.54 -11.82
N SER A 28 15.78 -4.95 -11.00
CA SER A 28 17.21 -5.27 -10.99
C SER A 28 17.46 -6.74 -10.61
N VAL A 29 16.74 -7.25 -9.61
CA VAL A 29 16.84 -8.67 -9.22
C VAL A 29 16.36 -9.58 -10.32
N ALA A 30 15.23 -9.26 -10.98
CA ALA A 30 14.68 -10.05 -12.07
C ALA A 30 15.61 -10.07 -13.29
N GLU A 31 16.23 -8.94 -13.62
CA GLU A 31 17.22 -8.85 -14.69
C GLU A 31 18.41 -9.79 -14.42
N GLU A 32 18.99 -9.75 -13.24
CA GLU A 32 20.09 -10.61 -12.85
C GLU A 32 19.71 -12.09 -12.80
N ALA A 33 18.52 -12.41 -12.32
CA ALA A 33 17.96 -13.76 -12.35
C ALA A 33 17.86 -14.27 -13.80
N ARG A 34 17.35 -13.44 -14.70
CA ARG A 34 17.24 -13.78 -16.12
C ARG A 34 18.58 -14.05 -16.76
N LYS A 35 19.59 -13.20 -16.51
CA LYS A 35 20.97 -13.39 -17.00
C LYS A 35 21.56 -14.72 -16.54
N LYS A 36 21.20 -15.18 -15.34
CA LYS A 36 21.62 -16.49 -14.77
C LYS A 36 20.74 -17.66 -15.19
N GLY A 37 19.78 -17.46 -16.08
CA GLY A 37 18.86 -18.51 -16.54
C GLY A 37 17.78 -18.93 -15.52
N ILE A 38 17.65 -18.18 -14.43
CA ILE A 38 16.62 -18.43 -13.41
C ILE A 38 15.27 -17.96 -13.95
N LYS A 39 14.26 -18.81 -13.86
CA LYS A 39 12.91 -18.55 -14.41
C LYS A 39 11.88 -18.25 -13.33
N VAL A 40 12.15 -18.59 -12.08
CA VAL A 40 11.23 -18.43 -10.95
C VAL A 40 11.99 -17.87 -9.76
N LEU A 41 11.39 -16.86 -9.12
CA LEU A 41 11.87 -16.28 -7.86
C LEU A 41 10.81 -16.45 -6.78
N LEU A 42 11.25 -16.71 -5.56
CA LEU A 42 10.38 -16.65 -4.38
C LEU A 42 10.52 -15.29 -3.72
N SER A 43 9.39 -14.66 -3.40
CA SER A 43 9.30 -13.36 -2.75
C SER A 43 8.76 -13.50 -1.32
N GLY A 44 9.23 -12.65 -0.42
CA GLY A 44 8.71 -12.50 0.93
C GLY A 44 7.45 -11.63 1.04
N ASP A 45 6.99 -11.04 -0.07
CA ASP A 45 5.80 -10.18 -0.07
C ASP A 45 4.58 -10.91 0.49
N GLY A 46 3.83 -10.25 1.36
CA GLY A 46 2.69 -10.81 2.07
C GLY A 46 3.01 -11.27 3.50
N ALA A 47 4.28 -11.35 3.89
CA ALA A 47 4.63 -11.72 5.27
C ALA A 47 4.15 -10.66 6.26
N ASP A 48 4.42 -9.39 6.00
CA ASP A 48 4.02 -8.29 6.86
C ASP A 48 2.49 -8.15 6.93
N GLU A 49 1.80 -8.26 5.80
CA GLU A 49 0.35 -8.22 5.72
C GLU A 49 -0.32 -9.43 6.37
N CYS A 50 0.34 -10.58 6.37
CA CYS A 50 -0.17 -11.78 7.03
C CYS A 50 0.07 -11.77 8.55
N PHE A 51 1.22 -11.27 8.98
CA PHE A 51 1.71 -11.46 10.35
C PHE A 51 2.00 -10.14 11.07
N GLY A 52 1.50 -9.01 10.57
CA GLY A 52 1.55 -7.73 11.28
C GLY A 52 2.95 -7.14 11.39
N GLY A 53 3.86 -7.43 10.43
CA GLY A 53 5.26 -7.04 10.48
C GLY A 53 5.52 -5.53 10.29
N TYR A 54 4.57 -4.78 9.74
CA TYR A 54 4.75 -3.35 9.54
C TYR A 54 4.67 -2.58 10.87
N SER A 55 5.66 -1.75 11.12
CA SER A 55 5.72 -0.93 12.33
C SER A 55 4.54 0.03 12.49
N TRP A 56 3.89 0.44 11.41
CA TRP A 56 2.72 1.32 11.49
C TRP A 56 1.50 0.67 12.15
N TYR A 57 1.32 -0.65 12.09
CA TYR A 57 0.24 -1.31 12.82
C TYR A 57 0.33 -1.05 14.32
N TYR A 58 1.53 -1.16 14.89
CA TYR A 58 1.77 -0.84 16.29
C TYR A 58 1.51 0.64 16.61
N HIS A 59 1.90 1.54 15.73
CA HIS A 59 1.69 2.96 15.93
C HIS A 59 0.23 3.36 15.77
N LEU A 60 -0.49 2.78 14.81
CA LEU A 60 -1.92 3.02 14.62
C LEU A 60 -2.76 2.54 15.81
N ASP A 61 -2.34 1.44 16.47
CA ASP A 61 -2.97 0.94 17.70
C ASP A 61 -2.82 1.93 18.88
N LYS A 62 -1.78 2.76 18.88
CA LYS A 62 -1.53 3.76 19.92
C LYS A 62 -2.29 5.07 19.72
N LEU A 63 -2.92 5.26 18.60
CA LEU A 63 -3.72 6.45 18.35
C LEU A 63 -5.06 6.35 19.06
N ASP A 64 -5.41 7.40 19.80
CA ASP A 64 -6.63 7.46 20.61
C ASP A 64 -7.87 7.39 19.71
N GLU A 65 -8.83 6.52 20.06
CA GLU A 65 -10.05 6.29 19.28
C GLU A 65 -11.00 7.49 19.28
N ASP A 66 -10.91 8.35 20.30
CA ASP A 66 -11.81 9.50 20.48
C ASP A 66 -11.42 10.74 19.67
N SER A 67 -10.34 10.70 18.94
CA SER A 67 -9.86 11.83 18.15
C SER A 67 -10.35 11.76 16.69
N GLY A 68 -11.03 12.80 16.25
CA GLY A 68 -11.31 13.09 14.85
C GLY A 68 -12.71 12.82 14.33
N THR A 69 -13.12 13.64 13.39
CA THR A 69 -14.39 13.55 12.68
C THR A 69 -14.19 13.11 11.22
N ALA A 70 -15.20 12.47 10.64
CA ALA A 70 -15.13 11.86 9.32
C ALA A 70 -14.79 12.85 8.16
N ASN A 71 -14.86 14.14 8.39
CA ASN A 71 -14.65 15.17 7.36
C ASN A 71 -13.23 15.73 7.31
N GLU A 72 -12.36 15.36 8.23
CA GLU A 72 -11.02 15.97 8.36
C GLU A 72 -10.00 15.43 7.36
N TYR A 73 -10.26 14.28 6.72
CA TYR A 73 -9.36 13.71 5.72
C TYR A 73 -9.11 14.60 4.49
N GLN A 74 -9.98 15.57 4.23
CA GLN A 74 -9.82 16.51 3.11
C GLN A 74 -8.59 17.40 3.27
N ASN A 75 -8.20 17.67 4.52
CA ASN A 75 -7.09 18.57 4.86
C ASN A 75 -5.75 17.86 5.04
N ILE A 76 -5.70 16.54 4.90
CA ILE A 76 -4.45 15.81 5.09
C ILE A 76 -3.61 15.94 3.82
N SER A 77 -2.50 16.62 3.95
CA SER A 77 -1.47 16.68 2.93
C SER A 77 -0.44 15.59 3.18
N PHE A 78 -0.28 14.70 2.22
CA PHE A 78 0.80 13.72 2.19
C PHE A 78 1.94 14.10 1.24
N GLN A 79 2.02 15.35 0.79
CA GLN A 79 3.20 15.89 0.09
C GLN A 79 4.49 15.80 0.92
N ASN A 80 4.45 15.04 1.93
CA ASN A 80 5.44 14.90 2.96
C ASN A 80 6.47 13.83 2.61
N PHE A 81 7.01 13.88 1.40
CA PHE A 81 8.30 13.29 1.13
C PHE A 81 9.30 13.98 2.06
N GLY A 82 9.51 13.42 3.23
CA GLY A 82 10.43 13.95 4.23
C GLY A 82 9.88 14.09 5.65
N LEU A 83 8.58 13.90 5.89
CA LEU A 83 8.09 13.82 7.27
C LEU A 83 8.63 12.57 7.97
N SER A 84 9.04 12.78 9.20
CA SER A 84 9.32 11.68 10.12
C SER A 84 8.06 10.86 10.39
N LEU A 85 8.23 9.63 10.88
CA LEU A 85 7.11 8.80 11.30
C LEU A 85 6.21 9.51 12.33
N THR A 86 6.82 10.24 13.27
CA THR A 86 6.09 10.98 14.31
C THR A 86 5.17 12.05 13.72
N GLU A 87 5.69 12.87 12.80
CA GLU A 87 4.89 13.91 12.15
C GLU A 87 3.73 13.34 11.33
N ARG A 88 3.93 12.18 10.68
CA ARG A 88 2.85 11.48 9.98
C ARG A 88 1.78 10.96 10.94
N LEU A 89 2.17 10.41 12.07
CA LEU A 89 1.25 9.92 13.09
C LEU A 89 0.45 11.07 13.71
N GLU A 90 1.10 12.21 14.00
CA GLU A 90 0.42 13.42 14.50
C GLU A 90 -0.63 13.92 13.49
N ALA A 91 -0.29 13.95 12.20
CA ALA A 91 -1.23 14.33 11.15
C ALA A 91 -2.44 13.37 11.06
N LEU A 92 -2.25 12.09 11.36
CA LEU A 92 -3.32 11.10 11.38
C LEU A 92 -4.16 11.11 12.67
N TYR A 93 -3.63 11.71 13.74
CA TYR A 93 -4.24 11.66 15.07
C TYR A 93 -5.66 12.28 15.10
N SER A 94 -5.88 13.35 14.34
CA SER A 94 -7.17 14.02 14.23
C SER A 94 -8.22 13.25 13.42
N LEU A 95 -7.85 12.16 12.76
CA LEU A 95 -8.74 11.41 11.87
C LEU A 95 -9.49 10.29 12.57
N SER A 96 -10.69 9.99 12.09
CA SER A 96 -11.38 8.78 12.51
C SER A 96 -10.57 7.51 12.17
N PRO A 97 -10.67 6.43 12.96
CA PRO A 97 -9.92 5.20 12.73
C PRO A 97 -10.04 4.66 11.30
N GLN A 98 -11.26 4.71 10.71
CA GLN A 98 -11.50 4.25 9.35
C GLN A 98 -10.67 5.02 8.32
N VAL A 99 -10.57 6.33 8.51
CA VAL A 99 -9.80 7.20 7.60
C VAL A 99 -8.30 7.03 7.82
N ARG A 100 -7.84 6.85 9.06
CA ARG A 100 -6.43 6.63 9.39
C ARG A 100 -5.82 5.48 8.59
N ALA A 101 -6.52 4.35 8.55
CA ALA A 101 -6.05 3.17 7.85
C ALA A 101 -5.82 3.42 6.35
N TRP A 102 -6.71 4.17 5.72
CA TRP A 102 -6.55 4.55 4.31
C TRP A 102 -5.55 5.68 4.12
N ALA A 103 -5.59 6.69 4.99
CA ALA A 103 -4.70 7.83 4.93
C ALA A 103 -3.23 7.43 5.03
N TRP A 104 -2.90 6.35 5.72
CA TRP A 104 -1.54 5.82 5.78
C TRP A 104 -0.98 5.48 4.40
N HIS A 105 -1.80 4.96 3.50
CA HIS A 105 -1.42 4.61 2.13
C HIS A 105 -1.69 5.72 1.11
N TYR A 106 -2.15 6.86 1.54
CA TYR A 106 -2.54 7.97 0.67
C TYR A 106 -1.31 8.80 0.27
N TYR A 107 -1.06 8.93 -1.03
CA TYR A 107 0.05 9.73 -1.55
C TYR A 107 -0.33 11.18 -1.80
N ALA A 108 -1.61 11.45 -2.08
CA ALA A 108 -2.12 12.80 -2.29
C ALA A 108 -3.51 12.93 -1.68
N SER A 109 -3.72 13.96 -0.87
CA SER A 109 -5.02 14.28 -0.29
C SER A 109 -6.04 14.68 -1.35
N GLU A 110 -7.31 14.68 -1.02
CA GLU A 110 -8.35 15.16 -1.95
C GLU A 110 -8.14 16.63 -2.31
N ASN A 111 -7.73 17.48 -1.36
CA ASN A 111 -7.43 18.89 -1.63
C ASN A 111 -6.24 19.08 -2.57
N GLU A 112 -5.19 18.26 -2.43
CA GLU A 112 -4.05 18.28 -3.35
C GLU A 112 -4.49 17.88 -4.76
N LYS A 113 -5.31 16.85 -4.90
CA LYS A 113 -5.87 16.44 -6.20
C LYS A 113 -6.73 17.54 -6.81
N GLU A 114 -7.54 18.21 -5.99
CA GLU A 114 -8.34 19.37 -6.47
C GLU A 114 -7.45 20.50 -6.98
N SER A 115 -6.31 20.74 -6.38
CA SER A 115 -5.38 21.76 -6.85
C SER A 115 -4.67 21.40 -8.16
N LEU A 116 -4.47 20.10 -8.39
CA LEU A 116 -3.76 19.57 -9.56
C LEU A 116 -4.69 19.38 -10.78
N PHE A 117 -5.94 19.05 -10.55
CA PHE A 117 -6.87 18.72 -11.63
C PHE A 117 -7.48 19.96 -12.28
N SER A 118 -7.63 19.93 -13.59
CA SER A 118 -8.41 20.94 -14.30
C SER A 118 -9.88 20.92 -13.87
N PRO A 119 -10.62 22.04 -13.99
CA PRO A 119 -12.05 22.08 -13.64
C PRO A 119 -12.88 21.00 -14.33
N ASP A 120 -12.62 20.74 -15.61
CA ASP A 120 -13.33 19.72 -16.38
C ASP A 120 -13.03 18.29 -15.88
N PHE A 121 -11.80 18.04 -15.45
CA PHE A 121 -11.41 16.74 -14.94
C PHE A 121 -12.00 16.48 -13.55
N ARG A 122 -12.05 17.50 -12.69
CA ARG A 122 -12.68 17.39 -11.35
C ARG A 122 -14.15 16.94 -11.43
N GLN A 123 -14.90 17.41 -12.44
CA GLN A 123 -16.29 17.01 -12.62
C GLN A 123 -16.46 15.54 -13.03
N LYS A 124 -15.39 14.91 -13.56
CA LYS A 124 -15.42 13.55 -14.08
C LYS A 124 -14.88 12.51 -13.10
N VAL A 125 -14.17 12.94 -12.06
CA VAL A 125 -13.56 12.03 -11.08
C VAL A 125 -14.30 12.08 -9.76
N SER A 126 -14.45 10.94 -9.14
CA SER A 126 -14.98 10.83 -7.78
C SER A 126 -13.82 10.89 -6.78
N SER A 127 -14.13 11.31 -5.55
CA SER A 127 -13.19 11.16 -4.43
C SER A 127 -12.72 9.72 -4.29
N SER A 128 -11.43 9.53 -4.07
CA SER A 128 -10.85 8.21 -3.80
C SER A 128 -11.41 7.58 -2.52
N MET A 129 -11.88 8.39 -1.57
CA MET A 129 -12.52 7.92 -0.35
C MET A 129 -13.79 7.12 -0.64
N ARG A 130 -14.54 7.48 -1.69
CA ARG A 130 -15.71 6.70 -2.12
C ARG A 130 -15.35 5.26 -2.50
N PHE A 131 -14.19 5.07 -3.11
CA PHE A 131 -13.68 3.76 -3.43
C PHE A 131 -13.37 2.96 -2.16
N PHE A 132 -12.71 3.58 -1.19
CA PHE A 132 -12.31 2.94 0.05
C PHE A 132 -13.50 2.57 0.95
N TYR A 133 -14.56 3.35 0.99
CA TYR A 133 -15.79 3.02 1.72
C TYR A 133 -16.38 1.66 1.36
N ASN A 134 -16.16 1.18 0.15
CA ASN A 134 -16.61 -0.13 -0.29
C ASN A 134 -15.83 -1.29 0.33
N TYR A 135 -14.66 -1.02 0.91
CA TYR A 135 -13.77 -2.01 1.54
C TYR A 135 -13.81 -1.97 3.07
N GLN A 136 -14.65 -1.13 3.65
CA GLN A 136 -14.76 -1.07 5.11
C GLN A 136 -15.42 -2.34 5.65
N SER A 137 -14.76 -2.98 6.61
CA SER A 137 -15.23 -4.22 7.23
C SER A 137 -15.93 -4.00 8.57
N SER A 138 -15.69 -2.89 9.26
CA SER A 138 -16.30 -2.57 10.56
C SER A 138 -16.36 -1.06 10.83
N ASN A 139 -17.18 -0.67 11.82
CA ASN A 139 -17.24 0.71 12.30
C ASN A 139 -16.26 0.98 13.45
N ASN A 140 -15.78 -0.06 14.11
CA ASN A 140 -14.80 0.00 15.18
C ASN A 140 -13.51 -0.62 14.67
N TRP A 141 -12.48 0.20 14.44
CA TRP A 141 -11.23 -0.24 13.86
C TRP A 141 -10.24 -0.64 14.93
N SER A 142 -9.85 -1.89 14.88
CA SER A 142 -8.76 -2.50 15.63
C SER A 142 -7.52 -2.68 14.73
N PRO A 143 -6.33 -2.98 15.29
CA PRO A 143 -5.17 -3.36 14.50
C PRO A 143 -5.45 -4.52 13.53
N GLU A 144 -6.29 -5.47 13.92
CA GLU A 144 -6.73 -6.56 13.05
C GLU A 144 -7.50 -6.07 11.82
N ASP A 145 -8.28 -5.01 11.96
CA ASP A 145 -9.03 -4.44 10.83
C ASP A 145 -8.10 -3.74 9.85
N PHE A 146 -7.05 -3.05 10.34
CA PHE A 146 -6.02 -2.49 9.49
C PHE A 146 -5.27 -3.56 8.70
N ILE A 147 -4.86 -4.65 9.37
CA ILE A 147 -4.20 -5.78 8.73
C ILE A 147 -5.12 -6.45 7.69
N LYS A 148 -6.40 -6.65 8.01
CA LYS A 148 -7.37 -7.18 7.05
C LYS A 148 -7.54 -6.29 5.84
N GLN A 149 -7.59 -4.98 6.06
CA GLN A 149 -7.69 -4.00 4.97
C GLN A 149 -6.47 -4.06 4.06
N ASP A 150 -5.26 -4.14 4.62
CA ASP A 150 -4.04 -4.30 3.84
C ASP A 150 -4.05 -5.60 3.04
N ARG A 151 -4.48 -6.71 3.62
CA ARG A 151 -4.66 -7.98 2.90
C ARG A 151 -5.66 -7.89 1.76
N MET A 152 -6.73 -7.11 1.93
CA MET A 152 -7.79 -6.99 0.91
C MET A 152 -7.43 -6.00 -0.19
N PHE A 153 -6.67 -4.97 0.11
CA PHE A 153 -6.43 -3.88 -0.82
C PHE A 153 -4.95 -3.66 -1.14
N TYR A 154 -4.12 -3.36 -0.15
CA TYR A 154 -2.71 -3.01 -0.34
C TYR A 154 -1.90 -4.18 -0.90
N PHE A 155 -2.06 -5.34 -0.30
CA PHE A 155 -1.33 -6.54 -0.71
C PHE A 155 -1.58 -6.93 -2.18
N PRO A 156 -2.83 -7.12 -2.66
CA PRO A 156 -3.07 -7.50 -4.04
C PRO A 156 -2.77 -6.40 -5.05
N ASN A 157 -3.11 -5.14 -4.73
CA ASN A 157 -3.03 -4.05 -5.70
C ASN A 157 -1.65 -3.39 -5.78
N GLU A 158 -0.87 -3.44 -4.69
CA GLU A 158 0.45 -2.84 -4.61
C GLU A 158 1.54 -3.91 -4.58
N MET A 159 1.53 -4.80 -3.59
CA MET A 159 2.64 -5.73 -3.36
C MET A 159 2.70 -6.84 -4.40
N LEU A 160 1.63 -7.59 -4.58
CA LEU A 160 1.61 -8.69 -5.57
C LEU A 160 1.73 -8.16 -7.00
N ARG A 161 1.07 -7.05 -7.29
CA ARG A 161 1.18 -6.39 -8.59
C ARG A 161 2.61 -5.94 -8.88
N LYS A 162 3.28 -5.34 -7.92
CA LYS A 162 4.69 -4.95 -8.01
C LYS A 162 5.58 -6.14 -8.37
N VAL A 163 5.45 -7.24 -7.62
CA VAL A 163 6.23 -8.46 -7.87
C VAL A 163 5.96 -8.99 -9.27
N ASP A 164 4.69 -9.24 -9.59
CA ASP A 164 4.29 -9.82 -10.88
C ASP A 164 4.77 -8.97 -12.07
N ARG A 165 4.44 -7.70 -12.10
CA ARG A 165 4.75 -6.82 -13.22
C ARG A 165 6.25 -6.63 -13.42
N MET A 166 6.98 -6.44 -12.33
CA MET A 166 8.41 -6.15 -12.41
C MET A 166 9.25 -7.39 -12.73
N THR A 167 8.89 -8.56 -12.21
CA THR A 167 9.59 -9.80 -12.56
C THR A 167 9.25 -10.26 -13.98
N MET A 168 7.98 -10.12 -14.39
CA MET A 168 7.55 -10.46 -15.74
C MET A 168 8.15 -9.56 -16.83
N ALA A 169 8.60 -8.35 -16.50
CA ALA A 169 9.35 -7.50 -17.42
C ALA A 169 10.60 -8.21 -17.99
N TYR A 170 11.16 -9.13 -17.23
CA TYR A 170 12.31 -9.96 -17.62
C TYR A 170 11.93 -11.44 -17.85
N SER A 171 10.66 -11.75 -17.98
CA SER A 171 10.15 -13.13 -18.15
C SER A 171 10.64 -14.07 -17.03
N VAL A 172 10.62 -13.58 -15.81
CA VAL A 172 10.87 -14.33 -14.58
C VAL A 172 9.55 -14.36 -13.79
N GLU A 173 9.14 -15.53 -13.34
CA GLU A 173 7.92 -15.69 -12.53
C GLU A 173 8.20 -15.38 -11.07
N GLY A 174 7.56 -14.36 -10.51
CA GLY A 174 7.59 -14.07 -9.07
C GLY A 174 6.49 -14.84 -8.34
N ARG A 175 6.85 -15.62 -7.34
CA ARG A 175 5.91 -16.35 -6.47
C ARG A 175 6.00 -15.84 -5.05
N SER A 176 4.86 -15.52 -4.44
CA SER A 176 4.73 -15.14 -3.03
C SER A 176 4.09 -16.28 -2.24
N PRO A 177 4.85 -17.10 -1.51
CA PRO A 177 4.29 -18.21 -0.71
C PRO A 177 3.26 -17.75 0.31
N PHE A 178 3.40 -16.53 0.83
CA PHE A 178 2.46 -15.92 1.78
C PHE A 178 1.09 -15.60 1.15
N ALA A 179 0.99 -15.52 -0.16
CA ALA A 179 -0.28 -15.39 -0.88
C ALA A 179 -1.05 -16.72 -1.00
N ALA A 180 -0.46 -17.85 -0.57
CA ALA A 180 -1.14 -19.14 -0.64
C ALA A 180 -2.40 -19.14 0.25
N SER A 181 -3.50 -19.70 -0.26
CA SER A 181 -4.79 -19.72 0.44
C SER A 181 -4.72 -20.35 1.83
N SER A 182 -3.87 -21.34 2.03
CA SER A 182 -3.63 -21.97 3.34
C SER A 182 -2.99 -21.01 4.32
N VAL A 183 -2.01 -20.20 3.89
CA VAL A 183 -1.34 -19.20 4.72
C VAL A 183 -2.30 -18.08 5.07
N LEU A 184 -3.02 -17.52 4.09
CA LEU A 184 -4.03 -16.48 4.31
C LEU A 184 -5.14 -16.96 5.25
N SER A 185 -5.61 -18.20 5.07
CA SER A 185 -6.62 -18.79 5.97
C SER A 185 -6.11 -18.95 7.40
N HIS A 186 -4.84 -19.27 7.58
CA HIS A 186 -4.22 -19.34 8.91
C HIS A 186 -4.06 -17.93 9.51
N ALA A 187 -3.48 -17.01 8.75
CA ALA A 187 -3.26 -15.63 9.17
C ALA A 187 -4.57 -14.91 9.59
N ASN A 188 -5.69 -15.21 8.91
CA ASN A 188 -7.00 -14.65 9.27
C ASN A 188 -7.56 -15.15 10.61
N LYS A 189 -6.98 -16.18 11.20
CA LYS A 189 -7.38 -16.70 12.53
C LYS A 189 -6.52 -16.16 13.66
N LEU A 190 -5.39 -15.55 13.34
CA LEU A 190 -4.50 -14.97 14.33
C LEU A 190 -5.07 -13.61 14.80
N ARG A 191 -4.87 -13.32 16.07
CA ARG A 191 -5.18 -12.01 16.65
C ARG A 191 -3.91 -11.17 16.69
N TYR A 192 -4.06 -9.87 16.60
CA TYR A 192 -2.93 -8.94 16.57
C TYR A 192 -1.97 -9.11 17.75
N ASN A 193 -2.50 -9.32 18.94
CA ASN A 193 -1.70 -9.55 20.16
C ASN A 193 -0.92 -10.89 20.18
N HIS A 194 -1.06 -11.69 19.15
CA HIS A 194 -0.29 -12.93 18.95
C HIS A 194 0.70 -12.83 17.78
N LEU A 195 0.75 -11.67 17.12
CA LEU A 195 1.65 -11.36 16.03
C LEU A 195 2.86 -10.58 16.52
#